data_67e0787361c5064c26c37410d6a3aea8
#
_entry.id   67e0787361c5064c26c37410d6a3aea8
#
_cell.length_a   1.000
_cell.length_b   1.000
_cell.length_c   1.000
_cell.angle_alpha   90.00
_cell.angle_beta   90.00
_cell.angle_gamma   90.00
#
_symmetry.space_group_name_H-M   'P 1'
#
loop_
_entity.id
_entity.type
_entity.pdbx_description
1 polymer ?
#
loop_
_entity_poly.entity_id
_entity_poly.type
_entity_poly.pdbx_seq_one_letter_code
_entity_poly.pdbx_strand_id
1 'polypeptide(L)'
;MQIEALYSIYQQYPSVQTDTRKLKPGDLFFALKGDNFNGNSFAAKAIEAGAAYAVIDDEAYAIPGKTVLVDDALAALQQLAKYHRQQFTIPFLAITGSNGKTTTKELIHAVFSSSFKTYTTEGNLNNHIGIPLTILKVKADA
;
A
#
# COMPACT_ATOMS: atom_id res chain seq x y z
N MET A 1 16.87 0.14 5.21
CA MET A 1 16.68 0.94 3.99
C MET A 1 16.00 2.26 4.33
N GLN A 2 16.44 3.34 3.74
CA GLN A 2 15.81 4.63 3.96
C GLN A 2 14.54 4.76 3.12
N ILE A 3 13.59 5.56 3.62
CA ILE A 3 12.29 5.69 2.97
C ILE A 3 12.39 6.28 1.56
N GLU A 4 13.34 7.17 1.32
CA GLU A 4 13.56 7.79 0.01
C GLU A 4 13.94 6.75 -1.04
N ALA A 5 14.77 5.78 -0.67
CA ALA A 5 15.16 4.69 -1.56
C ALA A 5 13.97 3.77 -1.88
N LEU A 6 13.17 3.47 -0.87
CA LEU A 6 11.95 2.67 -1.05
C LEU A 6 10.95 3.43 -1.93
N TYR A 7 10.82 4.73 -1.74
CA TYR A 7 9.93 5.56 -2.56
C TYR A 7 10.37 5.59 -4.02
N SER A 8 11.67 5.61 -4.29
CA SER A 8 12.18 5.53 -5.67
C SER A 8 11.78 4.22 -6.35
N ILE A 9 11.81 3.11 -5.63
CA ILE A 9 11.33 1.82 -6.13
C ILE A 9 9.82 1.88 -6.39
N TYR A 10 9.06 2.46 -5.47
CA TYR A 10 7.61 2.66 -5.63
C TYR A 10 7.29 3.48 -6.87
N GLN A 11 8.05 4.53 -7.17
CA GLN A 11 7.83 5.36 -8.35
C GLN A 11 8.03 4.59 -9.65
N GLN A 12 8.92 3.60 -9.67
CA GLN A 12 9.12 2.72 -10.82
C GLN A 12 8.01 1.67 -10.94
N TYR A 13 7.48 1.21 -9.81
CA TYR A 13 6.46 0.17 -9.72
C TYR A 13 5.33 0.63 -8.79
N PRO A 14 4.47 1.55 -9.24
CA PRO A 14 3.52 2.25 -8.36
C PRO A 14 2.26 1.44 -8.02
N SER A 15 2.39 0.15 -7.86
CA SER A 15 1.30 -0.74 -7.47
C SER A 15 1.76 -1.60 -6.31
N VAL A 16 1.09 -1.46 -5.17
CA VAL A 16 1.44 -2.14 -3.92
C VAL A 16 0.39 -3.19 -3.60
N GLN A 17 0.84 -4.38 -3.18
CA GLN A 17 -0.04 -5.47 -2.82
C GLN A 17 0.47 -6.18 -1.57
N THR A 18 -0.43 -6.60 -0.70
CA THR A 18 -0.12 -7.37 0.51
C THR A 18 -0.68 -8.80 0.46
N ASP A 19 -1.42 -9.13 -0.60
CA ASP A 19 -2.06 -10.44 -0.77
C ASP A 19 -1.57 -11.07 -2.07
N THR A 20 -0.85 -12.21 -1.94
CA THR A 20 -0.31 -12.92 -3.10
C THR A 20 -1.38 -13.42 -4.06
N ARG A 21 -2.62 -13.61 -3.59
CA ARG A 21 -3.73 -14.05 -4.43
C ARG A 21 -4.21 -12.96 -5.39
N LYS A 22 -3.95 -11.70 -5.08
CA LYS A 22 -4.34 -10.54 -5.88
C LYS A 22 -3.16 -9.89 -6.61
N LEU A 23 -1.99 -10.50 -6.48
CA LEU A 23 -0.76 -9.94 -7.03
C LEU A 23 -0.80 -9.94 -8.56
N LYS A 24 -0.30 -8.85 -9.13
CA LYS A 24 -0.15 -8.67 -10.58
C LYS A 24 1.32 -8.49 -10.93
N PRO A 25 1.74 -8.82 -12.16
CA PRO A 25 3.12 -8.57 -12.59
C PRO A 25 3.50 -7.09 -12.41
N GLY A 26 4.66 -6.86 -11.83
CA GLY A 26 5.18 -5.52 -11.56
C GLY A 26 4.75 -4.93 -10.22
N ASP A 27 3.97 -5.64 -9.41
CA ASP A 27 3.58 -5.16 -8.08
C ASP A 27 4.74 -5.18 -7.11
N LEU A 28 4.67 -4.29 -6.10
CA LEU A 28 5.51 -4.37 -4.91
C LEU A 28 4.75 -5.15 -3.85
N PHE A 29 5.28 -6.30 -3.46
CA PHE A 29 4.68 -7.11 -2.42
C PHE A 29 5.25 -6.71 -1.05
N PHE A 30 4.37 -6.39 -0.09
CA PHE A 30 4.76 -6.14 1.31
C PHE A 30 4.41 -7.35 2.16
N ALA A 31 5.42 -7.97 2.73
CA ALA A 31 5.30 -9.18 3.53
C ALA A 31 4.88 -8.84 4.96
N LEU A 32 3.58 -8.75 5.20
CA LEU A 32 3.03 -8.42 6.52
C LEU A 32 2.92 -9.67 7.39
N LYS A 33 3.04 -9.50 8.70
CA LYS A 33 2.85 -10.55 9.69
C LYS A 33 1.49 -10.42 10.35
N GLY A 34 0.80 -11.56 10.54
CA GLY A 34 -0.40 -11.66 11.32
C GLY A 34 -0.23 -12.61 12.49
N ASP A 35 -1.27 -12.77 13.32
CA ASP A 35 -1.22 -13.64 14.49
C ASP A 35 -0.98 -15.12 14.13
N ASN A 36 -1.47 -15.54 12.96
CA ASN A 36 -1.45 -16.92 12.52
C ASN A 36 -0.64 -17.14 11.25
N PHE A 37 0.06 -16.10 10.75
CA PHE A 37 0.85 -16.24 9.53
C PHE A 37 2.02 -15.25 9.53
N ASN A 38 3.03 -15.59 8.73
CA ASN A 38 4.18 -14.73 8.47
C ASN A 38 4.26 -14.48 6.96
N GLY A 39 3.97 -13.25 6.53
CA GLY A 39 4.00 -12.88 5.12
C GLY A 39 5.36 -13.06 4.44
N ASN A 40 6.45 -13.04 5.21
CA ASN A 40 7.79 -13.28 4.68
C ASN A 40 7.89 -14.66 3.99
N SER A 41 7.16 -15.66 4.49
CA SER A 41 7.15 -16.99 3.88
C SER A 41 6.55 -17.01 2.47
N PHE A 42 5.85 -15.96 2.08
CA PHE A 42 5.25 -15.82 0.74
C PHE A 42 6.08 -14.96 -0.21
N ALA A 43 7.25 -14.46 0.22
CA ALA A 43 8.08 -13.59 -0.60
C ALA A 43 8.50 -14.27 -1.91
N ALA A 44 9.00 -15.51 -1.84
CA ALA A 44 9.40 -16.27 -3.03
C ALA A 44 8.22 -16.50 -3.97
N LYS A 45 7.04 -16.84 -3.41
CA LYS A 45 5.82 -17.04 -4.17
C LYS A 45 5.38 -15.76 -4.88
N ALA A 46 5.51 -14.62 -4.20
CA ALA A 46 5.19 -13.32 -4.80
C ALA A 46 6.10 -13.02 -5.99
N ILE A 47 7.39 -13.27 -5.87
CA ILE A 47 8.36 -13.10 -6.96
C ILE A 47 8.01 -14.03 -8.13
N GLU A 48 7.67 -15.28 -7.87
CA GLU A 48 7.25 -16.22 -8.90
C GLU A 48 5.98 -15.77 -9.62
N ALA A 49 5.08 -15.10 -8.90
CA ALA A 49 3.83 -14.57 -9.46
C ALA A 49 4.05 -13.29 -10.28
N GLY A 50 5.27 -12.74 -10.31
CA GLY A 50 5.61 -11.59 -11.13
C GLY A 50 5.84 -10.30 -10.37
N ALA A 51 5.88 -10.31 -9.04
CA ALA A 51 6.20 -9.11 -8.26
C ALA A 51 7.57 -8.55 -8.66
N ALA A 52 7.65 -7.23 -8.77
CA ALA A 52 8.93 -6.58 -9.08
C ALA A 52 9.91 -6.71 -7.91
N TYR A 53 9.41 -6.51 -6.69
CA TYR A 53 10.16 -6.68 -5.45
C TYR A 53 9.21 -7.17 -4.34
N ALA A 54 9.80 -7.84 -3.36
CA ALA A 54 9.11 -8.17 -2.11
C ALA A 54 9.80 -7.41 -0.97
N VAL A 55 9.05 -6.61 -0.23
CA VAL A 55 9.53 -5.91 0.95
C VAL A 55 9.35 -6.84 2.15
N ILE A 56 10.45 -7.22 2.78
CA ILE A 56 10.49 -8.22 3.86
C ILE A 56 11.15 -7.63 5.10
N ASP A 57 10.87 -8.21 6.24
CA ASP A 57 11.51 -7.84 7.51
C ASP A 57 12.20 -9.03 8.19
N ASP A 58 12.39 -10.12 7.45
CA ASP A 58 13.11 -11.31 7.92
C ASP A 58 14.17 -11.69 6.91
N GLU A 59 15.44 -11.53 7.30
CA GLU A 59 16.59 -11.79 6.44
C GLU A 59 16.62 -13.25 5.93
N ALA A 60 16.03 -14.19 6.67
CA ALA A 60 15.98 -15.60 6.28
C ALA A 60 15.24 -15.82 4.94
N TYR A 61 14.38 -14.89 4.54
CA TYR A 61 13.61 -14.98 3.31
C TYR A 61 14.16 -14.06 2.21
N ALA A 62 15.32 -13.46 2.40
CA ALA A 62 15.92 -12.56 1.42
C ALA A 62 16.29 -13.29 0.13
N ILE A 63 15.94 -12.69 -1.00
CA ILE A 63 16.30 -13.17 -2.33
C ILE A 63 17.09 -12.04 -3.01
N PRO A 64 18.39 -12.26 -3.31
CA PRO A 64 19.23 -11.20 -3.88
C PRO A 64 18.64 -10.61 -5.15
N GLY A 65 18.59 -9.27 -5.21
CA GLY A 65 18.06 -8.55 -6.36
C GLY A 65 16.55 -8.52 -6.48
N LYS A 66 15.82 -9.21 -5.60
CA LYS A 66 14.35 -9.31 -5.66
C LYS A 66 13.65 -8.90 -4.38
N THR A 67 14.35 -8.79 -3.27
CA THR A 67 13.77 -8.41 -1.99
C THR A 67 14.40 -7.15 -1.44
N VAL A 68 13.62 -6.42 -0.64
CA VAL A 68 14.06 -5.24 0.10
C VAL A 68 13.88 -5.57 1.58
N LEU A 69 14.97 -5.58 2.32
CA LEU A 69 14.94 -5.86 3.75
C LEU A 69 14.72 -4.57 4.53
N VAL A 70 13.69 -4.56 5.38
CA VAL A 70 13.35 -3.45 6.28
C VAL A 70 13.24 -3.97 7.71
N ASP A 71 13.18 -3.06 8.68
CA ASP A 71 13.06 -3.46 10.09
C ASP A 71 11.67 -4.01 10.41
N ASP A 72 10.63 -3.42 9.80
CA ASP A 72 9.24 -3.82 9.98
C ASP A 72 8.48 -3.49 8.69
N ALA A 73 7.94 -4.51 8.03
CA ALA A 73 7.25 -4.34 6.75
C ALA A 73 6.00 -3.46 6.87
N LEU A 74 5.23 -3.59 7.96
CA LEU A 74 4.05 -2.74 8.17
C LEU A 74 4.45 -1.29 8.40
N ALA A 75 5.45 -1.05 9.24
CA ALA A 75 5.96 0.31 9.46
C ALA A 75 6.50 0.92 8.16
N ALA A 76 7.20 0.13 7.35
CA ALA A 76 7.69 0.58 6.05
C ALA A 76 6.55 0.97 5.12
N LEU A 77 5.47 0.17 5.08
CA LEU A 77 4.27 0.48 4.29
C LEU A 77 3.63 1.80 4.74
N GLN A 78 3.49 1.99 6.04
CA GLN A 78 2.91 3.20 6.61
C GLN A 78 3.79 4.42 6.35
N GLN A 79 5.11 4.29 6.49
CA GLN A 79 6.05 5.37 6.21
C GLN A 79 6.08 5.73 4.73
N LEU A 80 5.99 4.73 3.85
CA LEU A 80 5.91 4.95 2.41
C LEU A 80 4.66 5.75 2.05
N ALA A 81 3.52 5.37 2.62
CA ALA A 81 2.26 6.07 2.41
C ALA A 81 2.33 7.52 2.92
N LYS A 82 2.92 7.73 4.10
CA LYS A 82 3.12 9.07 4.67
C LYS A 82 4.02 9.91 3.77
N TYR A 83 5.11 9.36 3.29
CA TYR A 83 6.02 10.05 2.39
C TYR A 83 5.32 10.43 1.08
N HIS A 84 4.57 9.50 0.51
CA HIS A 84 3.79 9.74 -0.71
C HIS A 84 2.74 10.84 -0.49
N ARG A 85 2.02 10.79 0.62
CA ARG A 85 1.03 11.81 1.00
C ARG A 85 1.66 13.21 1.05
N GLN A 86 2.89 13.33 1.54
CA GLN A 86 3.59 14.61 1.66
C GLN A 86 3.95 15.23 0.30
N GLN A 87 3.91 14.47 -0.78
CA GLN A 87 4.18 14.97 -2.13
C GLN A 87 2.99 15.71 -2.73
N PHE A 88 1.83 15.65 -2.08
CA PHE A 88 0.59 16.24 -2.59
C PHE A 88 0.12 17.40 -1.75
N THR A 89 -0.45 18.41 -2.42
CA THR A 89 -1.10 19.56 -1.78
C THR A 89 -2.62 19.45 -1.82
N ILE A 90 -3.15 18.39 -2.42
CA ILE A 90 -4.59 18.15 -2.55
C ILE A 90 -5.23 17.83 -1.19
N PRO A 91 -6.54 18.09 -1.04
CA PRO A 91 -7.25 17.74 0.19
C PRO A 91 -7.33 16.23 0.42
N PHE A 92 -7.12 15.84 1.67
CA PHE A 92 -7.37 14.47 2.15
C PHE A 92 -8.45 14.54 3.21
N LEU A 93 -9.49 13.74 3.04
CA LEU A 93 -10.65 13.74 3.92
C LEU A 93 -10.73 12.44 4.69
N ALA A 94 -10.75 12.54 6.02
CA ALA A 94 -10.94 11.40 6.91
C ALA A 94 -12.37 11.45 7.48
N ILE A 95 -13.06 10.31 7.44
CA ILE A 95 -14.40 10.19 7.95
C ILE A 95 -14.39 9.27 9.18
N THR A 96 -14.86 9.79 10.31
CA THR A 96 -14.91 9.07 11.57
C THR A 96 -16.35 8.93 12.05
N GLY A 97 -16.60 8.00 12.98
CA GLY A 97 -17.91 7.75 13.53
C GLY A 97 -18.20 6.25 13.59
N SER A 98 -19.25 5.87 14.33
CA SER A 98 -19.60 4.47 14.53
C SER A 98 -20.56 3.91 13.49
N ASN A 99 -21.33 4.78 12.82
CA ASN A 99 -22.32 4.37 11.82
C ASN A 99 -22.30 5.28 10.60
N GLY A 100 -22.63 4.73 9.43
CA GLY A 100 -22.81 5.50 8.20
C GLY A 100 -21.54 5.96 7.51
N LYS A 101 -20.36 5.54 7.98
CA LYS A 101 -19.08 5.95 7.38
C LYS A 101 -18.97 5.54 5.91
N THR A 102 -19.33 4.31 5.58
CA THR A 102 -19.26 3.81 4.22
C THR A 102 -20.20 4.56 3.29
N THR A 103 -21.45 4.79 3.73
CA THR A 103 -22.44 5.55 2.94
C THR A 103 -21.98 6.98 2.74
N THR A 104 -21.50 7.66 3.78
CA THR A 104 -20.99 9.04 3.69
C THR A 104 -19.80 9.11 2.75
N LYS A 105 -18.86 8.15 2.85
CA LYS A 105 -17.70 8.07 1.98
C LYS A 105 -18.11 7.94 0.50
N GLU A 106 -19.05 7.07 0.19
CA GLU A 106 -19.52 6.84 -1.18
C GLU A 106 -20.21 8.07 -1.76
N LEU A 107 -21.02 8.77 -0.95
CA LEU A 107 -21.68 10.00 -1.37
C LEU A 107 -20.64 11.10 -1.68
N ILE A 108 -19.67 11.29 -0.81
CA ILE A 108 -18.61 12.28 -1.01
C ILE A 108 -17.79 11.93 -2.26
N HIS A 109 -17.45 10.66 -2.44
CA HIS A 109 -16.73 10.21 -3.63
C HIS A 109 -17.51 10.51 -4.92
N ALA A 110 -18.82 10.23 -4.93
CA ALA A 110 -19.67 10.49 -6.08
C ALA A 110 -19.72 11.99 -6.41
N VAL A 111 -19.86 12.85 -5.40
CA VAL A 111 -19.89 14.30 -5.60
C VAL A 111 -18.57 14.83 -6.14
N PHE A 112 -17.44 14.47 -5.52
CA PHE A 112 -16.14 14.98 -5.96
C PHE A 112 -15.69 14.39 -7.28
N SER A 113 -16.06 13.14 -7.60
CA SER A 113 -15.68 12.50 -8.87
C SER A 113 -16.33 13.16 -10.09
N SER A 114 -17.40 13.94 -9.89
CA SER A 114 -18.03 14.69 -11.00
C SER A 114 -17.14 15.84 -11.49
N SER A 115 -16.19 16.34 -10.69
CA SER A 115 -15.34 17.49 -11.03
C SER A 115 -13.84 17.21 -10.81
N PHE A 116 -13.50 16.18 -10.03
CA PHE A 116 -12.10 15.87 -9.65
C PHE A 116 -11.83 14.38 -9.80
N LYS A 117 -10.59 14.05 -10.13
CA LYS A 117 -10.15 12.66 -10.04
C LYS A 117 -9.97 12.30 -8.56
N THR A 118 -10.87 11.49 -8.05
CA THR A 118 -11.03 11.24 -6.61
C THR A 118 -10.72 9.78 -6.27
N TYR A 119 -9.93 9.56 -5.23
CA TYR A 119 -9.58 8.24 -4.72
C TYR A 119 -10.22 8.03 -3.35
N THR A 120 -10.67 6.82 -3.07
CA THR A 120 -11.30 6.48 -1.80
C THR A 120 -10.91 5.07 -1.37
N THR A 121 -11.09 4.77 -0.08
CA THR A 121 -10.90 3.41 0.43
C THR A 121 -11.93 2.46 -0.17
N GLU A 122 -11.49 1.26 -0.51
CA GLU A 122 -12.38 0.21 -1.01
C GLU A 122 -13.09 -0.47 0.16
N GLY A 123 -14.42 -0.59 0.07
CA GLY A 123 -15.23 -1.21 1.12
C GLY A 123 -14.97 -0.59 2.49
N ASN A 124 -14.58 -1.42 3.44
CA ASN A 124 -14.28 -1.01 4.82
C ASN A 124 -12.77 -1.01 5.11
N LEU A 125 -11.91 -0.77 4.10
CA LEU A 125 -10.45 -0.76 4.26
C LEU A 125 -9.98 0.54 4.92
N ASN A 126 -10.44 0.79 6.15
CA ASN A 126 -10.13 1.99 6.93
C ASN A 126 -9.22 1.69 8.13
N ASN A 127 -8.47 0.57 8.07
CA ASN A 127 -7.57 0.14 9.15
C ASN A 127 -6.11 0.54 8.85
N HIS A 128 -5.21 0.08 9.71
CA HIS A 128 -3.78 0.37 9.65
C HIS A 128 -3.06 -0.19 8.40
N ILE A 129 -3.70 -1.08 7.65
CA ILE A 129 -3.20 -1.62 6.38
C ILE A 129 -3.93 -0.98 5.20
N GLY A 130 -5.26 -0.91 5.27
CA GLY A 130 -6.08 -0.40 4.17
C GLY A 130 -5.86 1.08 3.87
N ILE A 131 -5.67 1.91 4.89
CA ILE A 131 -5.42 3.34 4.72
C ILE A 131 -4.10 3.60 3.97
N PRO A 132 -2.96 3.00 4.38
CA PRO A 132 -1.72 3.14 3.60
C PRO A 132 -1.86 2.69 2.16
N LEU A 133 -2.52 1.57 1.90
CA LEU A 133 -2.73 1.05 0.55
C LEU A 133 -3.55 2.02 -0.31
N THR A 134 -4.57 2.63 0.26
CA THR A 134 -5.40 3.62 -0.43
C THR A 134 -4.60 4.87 -0.78
N ILE A 135 -3.80 5.38 0.16
CA ILE A 135 -2.95 6.55 -0.08
C ILE A 135 -1.97 6.27 -1.22
N LEU A 136 -1.39 5.08 -1.26
CA LEU A 136 -0.43 4.70 -2.29
C LEU A 136 -1.05 4.51 -3.68
N LYS A 137 -2.39 4.48 -3.80
CA LYS A 137 -3.08 4.49 -5.10
C LYS A 137 -3.18 5.88 -5.69
N VAL A 138 -3.01 6.94 -4.90
CA VAL A 138 -3.16 8.32 -5.36
C VAL A 138 -2.06 8.66 -6.36
N LYS A 139 -2.44 9.22 -7.50
CA LYS A 139 -1.54 9.63 -8.57
C LYS A 139 -1.44 11.15 -8.66
N ALA A 140 -0.47 11.63 -9.42
CA ALA A 140 -0.20 13.06 -9.54
C ALA A 140 -1.37 13.88 -10.10
N ASP A 141 -2.31 13.23 -10.80
CA ASP A 141 -3.48 13.87 -11.39
C ASP A 141 -4.72 13.92 -10.47
N ALA A 142 -4.57 13.49 -9.22
CA ALA A 142 -5.67 13.48 -8.26
C ALA A 142 -6.14 14.91 -7.89
#